data_b8c13dd81843a356695272df039edfa1
#
_entry.id   b8c13dd81843a356695272df039edfa1
#
_cell.length_a   1.000
_cell.length_b   1.000
_cell.length_c   1.000
_cell.angle_alpha   90.00
_cell.angle_beta   90.00
_cell.angle_gamma   90.00
#
_symmetry.space_group_name_H-M   'P 1'
#
loop_
_entity.id
_entity.type
_entity.pdbx_description
1 polymer ?
#
loop_
_entity_poly.entity_id
_entity_poly.type
_entity_poly.pdbx_seq_one_letter_code
_entity_poly.pdbx_strand_id
1 'polypeptide(L)' 'MNHLAFHAGTRHHVDALAASAPAHGWTLLFPDTHPHAGGPDHHAAYLANTDSFEVELVASQT' A
#
# COMPACT_ATOMS: atom_id res chain seq x y z
N MET A 1 -10.81 -12.10 5.90
CA MET A 1 -10.28 -10.76 5.62
C MET A 1 -10.43 -10.47 4.12
N ASN A 2 -10.96 -9.33 3.78
CA ASN A 2 -11.11 -8.90 2.39
C ASN A 2 -9.85 -8.18 1.94
N HIS A 3 -9.38 -8.52 0.75
CA HIS A 3 -8.19 -7.92 0.17
C HIS A 3 -8.53 -7.38 -1.21
N LEU A 4 -8.27 -6.10 -1.43
CA LEU A 4 -8.44 -5.46 -2.72
C LEU A 4 -7.11 -4.86 -3.16
N ALA A 5 -6.78 -5.02 -4.44
CA ALA A 5 -5.58 -4.42 -5.02
C ALA A 5 -5.99 -3.37 -6.04
N PHE A 6 -5.37 -2.21 -5.99
CA PHE A 6 -5.61 -1.10 -6.91
C PHE A 6 -4.30 -0.63 -7.53
N HIS A 7 -4.36 -0.33 -8.82
CA HIS A 7 -3.25 0.34 -9.48
C HIS A 7 -3.35 1.84 -9.18
N ALA A 8 -2.42 2.34 -8.38
CA ALA A 8 -2.47 3.70 -7.85
C ALA A 8 -1.57 4.70 -8.61
N GLY A 9 -1.08 4.31 -9.78
CA GLY A 9 -0.26 5.18 -10.60
C GLY A 9 1.23 4.95 -10.37
N THR A 10 1.99 6.04 -10.19
CA THR A 10 3.45 5.95 -10.06
C THR A 10 3.87 5.51 -8.67
N ARG A 11 5.15 5.09 -8.55
CA ARG A 11 5.75 4.77 -7.26
C ARG A 11 5.65 5.94 -6.29
N HIS A 12 5.91 7.15 -6.80
CA HIS A 12 5.80 8.36 -5.99
C HIS A 12 4.40 8.54 -5.43
N HIS A 13 3.37 8.27 -6.23
CA HIS A 13 1.98 8.39 -5.80
C HIS A 13 1.65 7.34 -4.73
N VAL A 14 2.11 6.10 -4.92
CA VAL A 14 1.91 5.05 -3.92
C VAL A 14 2.54 5.45 -2.59
N ASP A 15 3.77 5.95 -2.62
CA ASP A 15 4.47 6.38 -1.40
C ASP A 15 3.75 7.54 -0.71
N ALA A 16 3.23 8.50 -1.49
CA ALA A 16 2.49 9.63 -0.94
C ALA A 16 1.19 9.18 -0.27
N LEU A 17 0.46 8.26 -0.90
CA LEU A 17 -0.76 7.70 -0.33
C LEU A 17 -0.46 6.93 0.95
N ALA A 18 0.60 6.13 0.96
CA ALA A 18 1.00 5.38 2.15
C ALA A 18 1.34 6.32 3.31
N ALA A 19 2.04 7.43 3.02
CA ALA A 19 2.41 8.40 4.04
C ALA A 19 1.20 9.10 4.64
N SER A 20 0.14 9.32 3.87
CA SER A 20 -1.08 9.99 4.34
C SER A 20 -2.10 9.03 4.97
N ALA A 21 -1.94 7.73 4.78
CA ALA A 21 -2.92 6.74 5.20
C ALA A 21 -3.27 6.78 6.69
N PRO A 22 -2.30 6.94 7.62
CA PRO A 22 -2.65 6.98 9.06
C PRO A 22 -3.62 8.10 9.41
N ALA A 23 -3.55 9.23 8.70
CA ALA A 23 -4.47 10.34 8.95
C ALA A 23 -5.91 10.03 8.54
N HIS A 24 -6.11 8.96 7.75
CA HIS A 24 -7.42 8.55 7.26
C HIS A 24 -7.87 7.21 7.82
N GLY A 25 -7.28 6.78 8.93
CA GLY A 25 -7.72 5.56 9.61
C GLY A 25 -7.13 4.27 9.06
N TRP A 26 -6.07 4.35 8.27
CA TRP A 26 -5.41 3.16 7.71
C TRP A 26 -4.05 2.95 8.36
N THR A 27 -3.65 1.70 8.49
CA THR A 27 -2.33 1.35 9.03
C THR A 27 -1.50 0.70 7.94
N LEU A 28 -0.26 1.16 7.78
CA LEU A 28 0.67 0.55 6.84
C LEU A 28 1.12 -0.81 7.38
N LEU A 29 0.89 -1.85 6.58
CA LEU A 29 1.36 -3.20 6.89
C LEU A 29 2.77 -3.38 6.33
N PHE A 30 3.52 -4.26 6.96
CA PHE A 30 4.88 -4.60 6.53
C PHE A 30 5.79 -3.36 6.39
N PRO A 31 5.85 -2.46 7.41
CA PRO A 31 6.62 -1.23 7.27
C PRO A 31 8.10 -1.46 7.02
N ASP A 32 8.67 -2.56 7.53
CA ASP A 32 10.09 -2.87 7.35
C ASP A 32 10.44 -3.28 5.93
N THR A 33 9.45 -3.78 5.17
CA THR A 33 9.66 -4.22 3.79
C THR A 33 9.03 -3.29 2.77
N HIS A 34 8.22 -2.32 3.22
CA HIS A 34 7.63 -1.33 2.32
C HIS A 34 8.74 -0.55 1.60
N PRO A 35 8.62 -0.31 0.29
CA PRO A 35 7.49 -0.65 -0.59
C PRO A 35 7.59 -2.01 -1.28
N HIS A 36 8.48 -2.87 -0.85
CA HIS A 36 8.78 -4.11 -1.56
C HIS A 36 8.34 -5.37 -0.82
N ALA A 37 7.25 -5.28 -0.04
CA ALA A 37 6.71 -6.44 0.69
C ALA A 37 6.32 -7.58 -0.25
N GLY A 38 5.93 -7.25 -1.49
CA GLY A 38 5.58 -8.23 -2.51
C GLY A 38 6.75 -8.70 -3.37
N GLY A 39 7.99 -8.26 -3.06
CA GLY A 39 9.17 -8.61 -3.82
C GLY A 39 9.92 -7.39 -4.35
N PRO A 40 11.19 -7.55 -4.79
CA PRO A 40 12.03 -6.41 -5.18
C PRO A 40 11.54 -5.65 -6.41
N ASP A 41 10.78 -6.31 -7.29
CA ASP A 41 10.26 -5.68 -8.50
C ASP A 41 8.81 -5.23 -8.35
N HIS A 42 8.24 -5.34 -7.14
CA HIS A 42 6.85 -5.01 -6.89
C HIS A 42 6.78 -3.85 -5.91
N HIS A 43 6.46 -2.67 -6.41
CA HIS A 43 6.35 -1.47 -5.58
C HIS A 43 4.89 -1.28 -5.17
N ALA A 44 4.59 -1.51 -3.90
CA ALA A 44 3.21 -1.45 -3.41
C ALA A 44 3.17 -1.07 -1.94
N ALA A 45 2.03 -0.54 -1.51
CA ALA A 45 1.73 -0.30 -0.11
C ALA A 45 0.56 -1.20 0.31
N TYR A 46 0.73 -1.92 1.40
CA TYR A 46 -0.31 -2.77 1.97
C TYR A 46 -0.88 -2.04 3.19
N LEU A 47 -2.17 -1.79 3.19
CA LEU A 47 -2.85 -1.01 4.23
C LEU A 47 -4.01 -1.80 4.80
N ALA A 48 -4.27 -1.60 6.10
CA ALA A 48 -5.42 -2.20 6.76
C ALA A 48 -6.15 -1.14 7.58
N ASN A 49 -7.49 -1.25 7.65
CA ASN A 49 -8.28 -0.38 8.52
C ASN A 49 -8.73 -1.13 9.77
N THR A 50 -9.50 -0.46 10.64
CA THR A 50 -9.96 -1.03 11.90
C THR A 50 -10.95 -2.17 11.72
N ASP A 51 -11.56 -2.31 10.55
CA ASP A 51 -12.49 -3.39 10.22
C ASP A 51 -11.79 -4.60 9.60
N SER A 52 -10.46 -4.64 9.64
CA SER A 52 -9.64 -5.72 9.07
C SER A 52 -9.75 -5.81 7.55
N PHE A 53 -10.10 -4.72 6.91
CA PHE A 53 -10.13 -4.64 5.45
C PHE A 53 -8.72 -4.30 4.97
N GLU A 54 -8.19 -5.10 4.06
CA GLU A 54 -6.83 -4.91 3.54
C GLU A 54 -6.88 -4.40 2.11
N VAL A 55 -6.06 -3.38 1.82
CA VAL A 55 -5.93 -2.79 0.48
C VAL A 55 -4.46 -2.80 0.08
N GLU A 56 -4.22 -3.19 -1.15
CA GLU A 56 -2.90 -3.10 -1.76
C GLU A 56 -2.92 -2.03 -2.85
N LEU A 57 -2.04 -1.03 -2.71
CA LEU A 57 -1.89 0.04 -3.70
C LEU A 57 -0.64 -0.26 -4.52
N VAL A 58 -0.81 -0.61 -5.78
CA VAL A 58 0.27 -1.07 -6.64
C VAL A 58 0.70 0.04 -7.59
N ALA A 59 2.01 0.25 -7.69
CA ALA A 59 2.57 1.22 -8.62
C ALA A 59 2.69 0.62 -10.01
N SER A 60 2.46 1.45 -11.03
CA SER A 60 2.74 1.08 -12.41
C SER A 60 4.24 0.92 -12.63
N GLN A 61 4.63 0.05 -13.57
CA GLN A 61 6.03 -0.25 -13.86
C GLN A 61 6.74 0.82 -14.68
N THR A 62 6.06 1.82 -15.11
CA THR A 62 6.67 2.85 -15.95
C THR A 62 7.14 4.05 -15.17
#